data_55b19a952f1d214a2a68beb833679593
#
_entry.id   55b19a952f1d214a2a68beb833679593
#
_cell.length_a   1.000
_cell.length_b   1.000
_cell.length_c   1.000
_cell.angle_alpha   90.00
_cell.angle_beta   90.00
_cell.angle_gamma   90.00
#
_symmetry.space_group_name_H-M   'P 1'
#
loop_
_entity.id
_entity.type
_entity.pdbx_description
1 polymer ?
#
loop_
_entity_poly.entity_id
_entity_poly.type
_entity_poly.pdbx_seq_one_letter_code
_entity_poly.pdbx_strand_id
1 'polypeptide(L)'
;MKRYRIIKALLVPVVLALLVTSCYNKQDDTELAELAVTGTVYDTEVDFLQYNTFAIKDSVGLVHDYLTDEQVADFYEEGGANDKIRAYWKDAFVKMGYQYVEDSTFDFGINPTVVMVQNSATLFYGGYYYGYGYWGWYGWYPPPVYYPPYALEVNYSTGSIRIEMADGNSVRDYWAWLDGKTPEEIEQADPSEIPPVIIRWIAAINGVATQNAGYNGETAENGFQEAIDQSPYLKK
;
A
#
# COMPACT_ATOMS: atom_id res chain seq x y z
N MET A 1 -51.45 -14.02 -47.65
CA MET A 1 -50.36 -14.76 -46.94
C MET A 1 -48.96 -14.17 -47.12
N LYS A 2 -48.61 -13.36 -48.11
CA LYS A 2 -47.25 -12.76 -48.28
C LYS A 2 -46.90 -11.66 -47.30
N ARG A 3 -47.86 -10.87 -46.82
CA ARG A 3 -47.60 -9.75 -45.87
C ARG A 3 -47.16 -10.19 -44.45
N TYR A 4 -47.66 -11.34 -43.98
CA TYR A 4 -47.26 -11.87 -42.65
C TYR A 4 -45.81 -12.40 -42.61
N ARG A 5 -45.24 -12.80 -43.74
CA ARG A 5 -43.85 -13.31 -43.81
C ARG A 5 -42.83 -12.17 -43.73
N ILE A 6 -43.16 -10.99 -44.27
CA ILE A 6 -42.30 -9.80 -44.26
C ILE A 6 -42.23 -9.20 -42.87
N ILE A 7 -43.36 -9.16 -42.14
CA ILE A 7 -43.37 -8.63 -40.76
C ILE A 7 -42.54 -9.52 -39.81
N LYS A 8 -42.59 -10.85 -39.95
CA LYS A 8 -41.76 -11.77 -39.16
C LYS A 8 -40.28 -11.63 -39.48
N ALA A 9 -39.89 -11.39 -40.73
CA ALA A 9 -38.53 -11.26 -41.18
C ALA A 9 -37.88 -9.92 -40.70
N LEU A 10 -38.67 -8.87 -40.45
CA LEU A 10 -38.19 -7.58 -39.91
C LEU A 10 -38.16 -7.54 -38.39
N LEU A 11 -38.97 -8.33 -37.67
CA LEU A 11 -39.00 -8.37 -36.20
C LEU A 11 -37.79 -9.12 -35.63
N VAL A 12 -37.25 -10.12 -36.29
CA VAL A 12 -36.11 -10.90 -35.79
C VAL A 12 -34.82 -10.07 -35.68
N PRO A 13 -34.41 -9.26 -36.67
CA PRO A 13 -33.19 -8.44 -36.50
C PRO A 13 -33.37 -7.30 -35.50
N VAL A 14 -34.58 -6.77 -35.31
CA VAL A 14 -34.83 -5.71 -34.27
C VAL A 14 -34.73 -6.29 -32.86
N VAL A 15 -35.24 -7.49 -32.61
CA VAL A 15 -35.12 -8.16 -31.32
C VAL A 15 -33.66 -8.57 -31.06
N LEU A 16 -32.92 -9.03 -32.09
CA LEU A 16 -31.50 -9.35 -31.97
C LEU A 16 -30.65 -8.11 -31.70
N ALA A 17 -30.96 -6.96 -32.29
CA ALA A 17 -30.28 -5.68 -32.04
C ALA A 17 -30.53 -5.15 -30.62
N LEU A 18 -31.70 -5.42 -30.03
CA LEU A 18 -32.01 -5.07 -28.64
C LEU A 18 -31.30 -5.96 -27.62
N LEU A 19 -30.93 -7.18 -27.99
CA LEU A 19 -30.21 -8.09 -27.10
C LEU A 19 -28.69 -7.81 -27.02
N VAL A 20 -28.11 -7.14 -28.00
CA VAL A 20 -26.69 -6.76 -27.97
C VAL A 20 -26.44 -5.40 -27.31
N THR A 21 -27.48 -4.61 -27.01
CA THR A 21 -27.34 -3.36 -26.27
C THR A 21 -27.50 -3.52 -24.76
N SER A 22 -27.83 -4.72 -24.29
CA SER A 22 -27.97 -5.04 -22.87
C SER A 22 -26.78 -5.85 -22.42
N CYS A 23 -25.70 -5.22 -22.05
CA CYS A 23 -24.66 -5.63 -21.11
C CYS A 23 -23.33 -4.93 -21.43
N TYR A 24 -23.34 -3.63 -21.58
CA TYR A 24 -22.18 -2.86 -21.18
C TYR A 24 -22.60 -2.11 -19.90
N ASN A 25 -22.60 -2.84 -18.79
CA ASN A 25 -22.63 -2.20 -17.50
C ASN A 25 -21.26 -1.51 -17.40
N LYS A 26 -21.19 -0.24 -17.77
CA LYS A 26 -20.16 0.64 -17.28
C LYS A 26 -20.36 0.61 -15.78
N GLN A 27 -19.59 -0.23 -15.09
CA GLN A 27 -19.47 -0.15 -13.66
C GLN A 27 -19.04 1.28 -13.40
N ASP A 28 -19.89 2.04 -12.76
CA ASP A 28 -19.67 3.47 -12.62
C ASP A 28 -18.43 3.62 -11.76
N ASP A 29 -17.35 4.17 -12.31
CA ASP A 29 -16.09 4.35 -11.59
C ASP A 29 -16.30 5.13 -10.29
N THR A 30 -17.40 5.88 -10.20
CA THR A 30 -17.87 6.59 -9.02
C THR A 30 -18.34 5.64 -7.89
N GLU A 31 -19.00 4.51 -8.22
CA GLU A 31 -19.40 3.53 -7.20
C GLU A 31 -18.19 2.79 -6.60
N LEU A 32 -17.11 2.63 -7.38
CA LEU A 32 -15.87 2.02 -6.89
C LEU A 32 -15.09 2.99 -6.00
N ALA A 33 -15.14 4.30 -6.27
CA ALA A 33 -14.53 5.33 -5.42
C ALA A 33 -15.19 5.38 -4.03
N GLU A 34 -16.49 5.15 -3.94
CA GLU A 34 -17.23 5.11 -2.67
C GLU A 34 -16.85 3.87 -1.81
N LEU A 35 -16.21 2.86 -2.42
CA LEU A 35 -15.71 1.67 -1.74
C LEU A 35 -14.25 1.81 -1.28
N ALA A 36 -13.55 2.88 -1.69
CA ALA A 36 -12.21 3.16 -1.20
C ALA A 36 -12.27 3.58 0.27
N VAL A 37 -11.59 2.81 1.12
CA VAL A 37 -11.55 3.07 2.57
C VAL A 37 -10.12 3.38 2.96
N THR A 38 -9.91 4.55 3.57
CA THR A 38 -8.64 4.92 4.20
C THR A 38 -8.78 4.86 5.71
N GLY A 39 -7.84 4.20 6.36
CA GLY A 39 -7.76 4.14 7.82
C GLY A 39 -6.35 4.36 8.30
N THR A 40 -6.20 5.02 9.45
CA THR A 40 -4.90 5.25 10.09
C THR A 40 -4.91 4.75 11.53
N VAL A 41 -3.75 4.23 11.97
CA VAL A 41 -3.50 3.83 13.34
C VAL A 41 -2.14 4.35 13.77
N TYR A 42 -2.00 4.76 15.00
CA TYR A 42 -0.75 5.28 15.52
C TYR A 42 -0.51 4.91 16.98
N ASP A 43 0.75 4.98 17.38
CA ASP A 43 1.17 4.80 18.77
C ASP A 43 0.85 6.07 19.56
N THR A 44 -0.12 5.98 20.47
CA THR A 44 -0.59 7.12 21.27
C THR A 44 0.38 7.54 22.37
N GLU A 45 1.43 6.76 22.63
CA GLU A 45 2.48 7.08 23.61
C GLU A 45 3.61 7.89 22.97
N VAL A 46 3.61 8.05 21.64
CA VAL A 46 4.65 8.78 20.91
C VAL A 46 4.25 10.23 20.69
N ASP A 47 5.14 11.13 21.05
CA ASP A 47 5.08 12.53 20.62
C ASP A 47 5.80 12.68 19.26
N PHE A 48 5.04 12.64 18.18
CA PHE A 48 5.57 12.76 16.81
C PHE A 48 6.25 14.10 16.53
N LEU A 49 5.92 15.14 17.29
CA LEU A 49 6.52 16.47 17.12
C LEU A 49 8.00 16.53 17.55
N GLN A 50 8.47 15.53 18.27
CA GLN A 50 9.90 15.39 18.63
C GLN A 50 10.74 14.87 17.46
N TYR A 51 10.18 14.17 16.50
CA TYR A 51 10.87 13.73 15.31
C TYR A 51 11.16 14.93 14.39
N ASN A 52 12.33 15.01 13.80
CA ASN A 52 12.73 16.10 12.92
C ASN A 52 13.07 15.63 11.51
N THR A 53 13.67 14.46 11.40
CA THR A 53 14.22 13.93 10.15
C THR A 53 13.53 12.63 9.76
N PHE A 54 13.40 12.42 8.45
CA PHE A 54 12.87 11.17 7.92
C PHE A 54 13.60 10.72 6.67
N ALA A 55 13.55 9.41 6.44
CA ALA A 55 13.93 8.80 5.17
C ALA A 55 12.74 8.05 4.57
N ILE A 56 12.78 7.86 3.25
CA ILE A 56 11.85 6.98 2.54
C ILE A 56 12.66 5.86 1.93
N LYS A 57 12.13 4.65 2.04
CA LYS A 57 12.70 3.48 1.39
C LYS A 57 13.00 3.72 -0.09
N ASP A 58 14.10 3.18 -0.60
CA ASP A 58 14.57 3.35 -1.98
C ASP A 58 13.60 2.80 -3.04
N SER A 59 12.74 1.87 -2.66
CA SER A 59 11.68 1.34 -3.52
C SER A 59 10.42 1.05 -2.74
N VAL A 60 9.26 1.23 -3.37
CA VAL A 60 7.96 0.80 -2.85
C VAL A 60 7.91 -0.73 -2.84
N GLY A 61 7.46 -1.34 -1.77
CA GLY A 61 7.19 -2.76 -1.72
C GLY A 61 6.04 -3.12 -2.66
N LEU A 62 6.18 -4.20 -3.43
CA LEU A 62 5.11 -4.72 -4.28
C LEU A 62 4.85 -6.18 -3.94
N VAL A 63 3.71 -6.44 -3.30
CA VAL A 63 3.22 -7.78 -2.99
C VAL A 63 2.13 -8.13 -3.99
N HIS A 64 2.34 -9.18 -4.79
CA HIS A 64 1.37 -9.57 -5.83
C HIS A 64 1.33 -11.08 -6.02
N ASP A 65 0.22 -11.59 -6.54
CA ASP A 65 0.02 -13.00 -6.90
C ASP A 65 -0.45 -13.20 -8.35
N TYR A 66 -0.72 -12.10 -9.09
CA TYR A 66 -1.25 -12.19 -10.45
C TYR A 66 -0.62 -11.22 -11.47
N LEU A 67 0.29 -10.34 -11.06
CA LEU A 67 0.97 -9.44 -11.99
C LEU A 67 1.97 -10.20 -12.86
N THR A 68 2.06 -9.81 -14.12
CA THR A 68 3.09 -10.30 -15.06
C THR A 68 4.43 -9.60 -14.81
N ASP A 69 5.52 -10.21 -15.29
CA ASP A 69 6.87 -9.61 -15.19
C ASP A 69 6.92 -8.22 -15.86
N GLU A 70 6.18 -8.01 -16.96
CA GLU A 70 6.07 -6.72 -17.64
C GLU A 70 5.39 -5.68 -16.74
N GLN A 71 4.27 -6.02 -16.10
CA GLN A 71 3.58 -5.12 -15.17
C GLN A 71 4.42 -4.79 -13.94
N VAL A 72 5.22 -5.73 -13.45
CA VAL A 72 6.18 -5.48 -12.37
C VAL A 72 7.30 -4.56 -12.84
N ALA A 73 7.81 -4.75 -14.07
CA ALA A 73 8.82 -3.86 -14.64
C ALA A 73 8.28 -2.43 -14.81
N ASP A 74 7.06 -2.26 -15.37
CA ASP A 74 6.38 -0.96 -15.53
C ASP A 74 6.17 -0.24 -14.19
N PHE A 75 5.89 -1.00 -13.12
CA PHE A 75 5.75 -0.43 -11.77
C PHE A 75 7.04 0.26 -11.29
N TYR A 76 8.21 -0.32 -11.60
CA TYR A 76 9.53 0.17 -11.19
C TYR A 76 10.26 0.98 -12.26
N GLU A 77 9.72 1.16 -13.45
CA GLU A 77 10.34 2.00 -14.47
C GLU A 77 10.44 3.47 -14.00
N GLU A 78 11.37 4.23 -14.60
CA GLU A 78 11.54 5.64 -14.30
C GLU A 78 10.25 6.43 -14.56
N GLY A 79 9.76 7.13 -13.52
CA GLY A 79 8.48 7.84 -13.54
C GLY A 79 7.25 6.96 -13.39
N GLY A 80 7.43 5.66 -13.12
CA GLY A 80 6.38 4.69 -12.82
C GLY A 80 5.68 4.93 -11.47
N ALA A 81 4.88 3.96 -11.04
CA ALA A 81 4.12 4.07 -9.79
C ALA A 81 5.03 4.13 -8.56
N ASN A 82 6.14 3.38 -8.57
CA ASN A 82 7.16 3.43 -7.54
C ASN A 82 7.64 4.86 -7.24
N ASP A 83 8.04 5.59 -8.29
CA ASP A 83 8.58 6.93 -8.14
C ASP A 83 7.52 7.95 -7.70
N LYS A 84 6.30 7.83 -8.24
CA LYS A 84 5.17 8.71 -7.90
C LYS A 84 4.77 8.57 -6.42
N ILE A 85 4.64 7.34 -5.92
CA ILE A 85 4.28 7.08 -4.52
C ILE A 85 5.37 7.64 -3.59
N ARG A 86 6.64 7.37 -3.89
CA ARG A 86 7.76 7.89 -3.09
C ARG A 86 7.82 9.41 -3.09
N ALA A 87 7.68 10.03 -4.26
CA ALA A 87 7.69 11.48 -4.40
C ALA A 87 6.54 12.13 -3.64
N TYR A 88 5.32 11.57 -3.70
CA TYR A 88 4.16 12.06 -2.96
C TYR A 88 4.43 12.09 -1.45
N TRP A 89 4.87 10.98 -0.89
CA TRP A 89 5.08 10.88 0.56
C TRP A 89 6.28 11.71 1.03
N LYS A 90 7.34 11.82 0.22
CA LYS A 90 8.45 12.74 0.50
C LYS A 90 7.94 14.18 0.61
N ASP A 91 7.17 14.63 -0.38
CA ASP A 91 6.61 15.98 -0.41
C ASP A 91 5.61 16.22 0.75
N ALA A 92 4.77 15.24 1.05
CA ALA A 92 3.80 15.30 2.14
C ALA A 92 4.49 15.51 3.50
N PHE A 93 5.51 14.70 3.85
CA PHE A 93 6.22 14.85 5.12
C PHE A 93 7.05 16.14 5.18
N VAL A 94 7.62 16.60 4.07
CA VAL A 94 8.27 17.91 4.01
C VAL A 94 7.27 19.03 4.27
N LYS A 95 6.08 18.99 3.68
CA LYS A 95 4.98 19.95 3.94
C LYS A 95 4.47 19.91 5.38
N MET A 96 4.52 18.76 6.03
CA MET A 96 4.22 18.61 7.46
C MET A 96 5.31 19.17 8.39
N GLY A 97 6.47 19.60 7.85
CA GLY A 97 7.54 20.26 8.60
C GLY A 97 8.72 19.37 8.96
N TYR A 98 8.81 18.16 8.38
CA TYR A 98 9.95 17.25 8.57
C TYR A 98 11.03 17.46 7.52
N GLN A 99 12.28 17.17 7.88
CA GLN A 99 13.42 17.23 6.97
C GLN A 99 13.73 15.85 6.37
N TYR A 100 13.74 15.74 5.06
CA TYR A 100 14.19 14.53 4.37
C TYR A 100 15.71 14.38 4.45
N VAL A 101 16.17 13.17 4.76
CA VAL A 101 17.60 12.78 4.77
C VAL A 101 17.77 11.47 4.00
N GLU A 102 18.96 11.28 3.41
CA GLU A 102 19.31 10.07 2.64
C GLU A 102 20.20 9.11 3.43
N ASP A 103 20.70 9.54 4.55
CA ASP A 103 21.55 8.74 5.42
C ASP A 103 20.76 8.00 6.51
N SER A 104 21.46 7.21 7.31
CA SER A 104 20.87 6.41 8.39
C SER A 104 20.54 7.19 9.67
N THR A 105 20.66 8.53 9.66
CA THR A 105 20.46 9.38 10.85
C THR A 105 19.01 9.83 11.08
N PHE A 106 18.07 9.34 10.26
CA PHE A 106 16.65 9.71 10.34
C PHE A 106 16.01 9.31 11.68
N ASP A 107 15.07 10.12 12.15
CA ASP A 107 14.28 9.82 13.34
C ASP A 107 13.21 8.76 13.07
N PHE A 108 12.65 8.75 11.84
CA PHE A 108 11.75 7.70 11.37
C PHE A 108 11.91 7.40 9.88
N GLY A 109 11.55 6.18 9.52
CA GLY A 109 11.55 5.73 8.13
C GLY A 109 10.14 5.49 7.61
N ILE A 110 9.89 5.88 6.35
CA ILE A 110 8.62 5.63 5.65
C ILE A 110 8.78 4.45 4.70
N ASN A 111 7.94 3.45 4.89
CA ASN A 111 7.90 2.22 4.09
C ASN A 111 6.57 2.07 3.36
N PRO A 112 6.44 2.54 2.11
CA PRO A 112 5.27 2.31 1.29
C PRO A 112 5.26 0.87 0.75
N THR A 113 4.07 0.24 0.74
CA THR A 113 3.86 -1.10 0.16
C THR A 113 2.54 -1.13 -0.61
N VAL A 114 2.59 -1.59 -1.83
CA VAL A 114 1.42 -1.88 -2.66
C VAL A 114 1.12 -3.37 -2.60
N VAL A 115 -0.15 -3.73 -2.39
CA VAL A 115 -0.62 -5.11 -2.31
C VAL A 115 -1.62 -5.36 -3.42
N MET A 116 -1.27 -6.26 -4.34
CA MET A 116 -2.04 -6.63 -5.54
C MET A 116 -2.32 -8.13 -5.54
N VAL A 117 -3.27 -8.58 -4.70
CA VAL A 117 -3.59 -9.99 -4.50
C VAL A 117 -5.08 -10.24 -4.70
N GLN A 118 -5.43 -11.40 -5.29
CA GLN A 118 -6.82 -11.71 -5.68
C GLN A 118 -7.75 -12.01 -4.49
N ASN A 119 -7.21 -12.59 -3.44
CA ASN A 119 -8.00 -13.03 -2.28
C ASN A 119 -7.17 -12.85 -1.00
N SER A 120 -7.26 -11.72 -0.34
CA SER A 120 -6.60 -11.59 0.95
C SER A 120 -7.41 -10.83 1.97
N ALA A 121 -7.50 -11.40 3.14
CA ALA A 121 -7.74 -10.68 4.37
C ALA A 121 -6.45 -10.76 5.17
N THR A 122 -5.82 -9.63 5.47
CA THR A 122 -4.71 -9.59 6.40
C THR A 122 -5.15 -8.79 7.60
N LEU A 123 -5.22 -9.44 8.72
CA LEU A 123 -5.58 -8.83 10.00
C LEU A 123 -4.30 -8.35 10.66
N PHE A 124 -4.23 -7.07 11.00
CA PHE A 124 -3.19 -6.56 11.89
C PHE A 124 -3.72 -6.53 13.31
N TYR A 125 -3.17 -7.41 14.15
CA TYR A 125 -3.32 -7.31 15.58
C TYR A 125 -2.10 -6.58 16.16
N GLY A 126 -2.30 -5.72 17.13
CA GLY A 126 -1.19 -5.11 17.86
C GLY A 126 -0.30 -6.19 18.49
N GLY A 127 1.01 -5.94 18.53
CA GLY A 127 2.00 -6.85 19.07
C GLY A 127 3.08 -7.26 18.07
N TYR A 128 3.86 -8.29 18.45
CA TYR A 128 4.94 -8.81 17.59
C TYR A 128 4.37 -9.66 16.47
N TYR A 129 4.72 -9.33 15.24
CA TYR A 129 4.39 -10.10 14.06
C TYR A 129 5.65 -10.71 13.46
N TYR A 130 5.70 -12.05 13.42
CA TYR A 130 6.72 -12.82 12.73
C TYR A 130 6.13 -13.28 11.39
N GLY A 131 6.17 -12.44 10.39
CA GLY A 131 5.58 -12.77 9.09
C GLY A 131 6.50 -12.41 7.94
N TYR A 132 6.45 -13.23 6.87
CA TYR A 132 7.10 -12.94 5.62
C TYR A 132 6.40 -11.75 4.93
N GLY A 133 6.50 -10.56 5.53
CA GLY A 133 6.14 -9.30 4.87
C GLY A 133 7.29 -8.88 3.97
N TYR A 134 6.99 -8.27 2.83
CA TYR A 134 8.01 -7.72 1.93
C TYR A 134 8.64 -6.47 2.56
N TRP A 135 9.62 -6.68 3.44
CA TRP A 135 10.30 -5.65 4.23
C TRP A 135 11.67 -5.30 3.65
N GLY A 136 11.77 -5.21 2.33
CA GLY A 136 13.04 -4.98 1.63
C GLY A 136 13.87 -3.76 2.06
N TRP A 137 13.39 -2.92 3.00
CA TRP A 137 14.21 -1.87 3.60
C TRP A 137 15.16 -2.42 4.65
N TYR A 138 14.80 -3.57 5.22
CA TYR A 138 15.56 -4.18 6.31
C TYR A 138 16.51 -5.28 5.85
N GLY A 139 16.75 -5.37 4.53
CA GLY A 139 17.59 -6.41 3.94
C GLY A 139 16.80 -7.64 3.47
N TRP A 140 17.48 -8.73 3.15
CA TRP A 140 16.92 -9.99 2.64
C TRP A 140 16.06 -10.74 3.68
N TYR A 141 16.21 -10.41 4.97
CA TYR A 141 15.51 -11.05 6.08
C TYR A 141 14.60 -10.04 6.76
N PRO A 142 13.30 -10.33 6.86
CA PRO A 142 12.38 -9.44 7.54
C PRO A 142 12.59 -9.50 9.06
N PRO A 143 12.71 -8.33 9.74
CA PRO A 143 12.73 -8.28 11.19
C PRO A 143 11.40 -8.72 11.78
N PRO A 144 11.36 -9.11 13.05
CA PRO A 144 10.13 -9.05 13.83
C PRO A 144 9.64 -7.61 13.84
N VAL A 145 8.35 -7.41 13.58
CA VAL A 145 7.76 -6.07 13.56
C VAL A 145 6.82 -5.93 14.73
N TYR A 146 6.97 -4.86 15.50
CA TYR A 146 6.05 -4.50 16.54
C TYR A 146 5.08 -3.43 16.04
N TYR A 147 3.80 -3.74 16.07
CA TYR A 147 2.72 -2.82 15.72
C TYR A 147 2.08 -2.23 16.98
N PRO A 148 1.59 -0.99 16.93
CA PRO A 148 0.83 -0.40 18.02
C PRO A 148 -0.34 -1.29 18.44
N PRO A 149 -0.68 -1.35 19.73
CA PRO A 149 -1.70 -2.29 20.26
C PRO A 149 -3.12 -2.05 19.74
N TYR A 150 -3.36 -0.99 19.00
CA TYR A 150 -4.67 -0.63 18.40
C TYR A 150 -4.66 -0.79 16.88
N ALA A 151 -3.99 -1.81 16.37
CA ALA A 151 -3.95 -2.07 14.94
C ALA A 151 -5.35 -2.22 14.35
N LEU A 152 -5.57 -1.53 13.24
CA LEU A 152 -6.79 -1.61 12.46
C LEU A 152 -6.90 -3.02 11.84
N GLU A 153 -8.09 -3.61 11.89
CA GLU A 153 -8.40 -4.74 11.04
C GLU A 153 -8.52 -4.25 9.59
N VAL A 154 -7.50 -4.51 8.80
CA VAL A 154 -7.50 -4.13 7.39
C VAL A 154 -7.72 -5.37 6.55
N ASN A 155 -8.87 -5.44 5.91
CA ASN A 155 -9.12 -6.41 4.85
C ASN A 155 -8.50 -5.87 3.57
N TYR A 156 -7.37 -6.44 3.13
CA TYR A 156 -6.82 -6.11 1.84
C TYR A 156 -7.66 -6.77 0.75
N SER A 157 -8.24 -5.96 -0.11
CA SER A 157 -8.79 -6.37 -1.39
C SER A 157 -7.77 -6.07 -2.49
N THR A 158 -8.06 -6.50 -3.69
CA THR A 158 -7.28 -6.20 -4.88
C THR A 158 -6.93 -4.71 -4.94
N GLY A 159 -5.63 -4.37 -4.82
CA GLY A 159 -5.15 -3.00 -4.88
C GLY A 159 -5.30 -2.20 -3.59
N SER A 160 -4.50 -2.54 -2.59
CA SER A 160 -4.35 -1.75 -1.38
C SER A 160 -2.97 -1.12 -1.32
N ILE A 161 -2.87 0.04 -0.69
CA ILE A 161 -1.58 0.69 -0.39
C ILE A 161 -1.47 0.81 1.12
N ARG A 162 -0.33 0.38 1.65
CA ARG A 162 0.03 0.52 3.05
C ARG A 162 1.24 1.43 3.18
N ILE A 163 1.17 2.36 4.10
CA ILE A 163 2.28 3.25 4.44
C ILE A 163 2.59 3.04 5.92
N GLU A 164 3.82 2.75 6.24
CA GLU A 164 4.26 2.55 7.61
C GLU A 164 5.34 3.55 7.98
N MET A 165 5.24 4.09 9.18
CA MET A 165 6.29 4.89 9.82
C MET A 165 6.99 4.03 10.85
N ALA A 166 8.25 3.67 10.59
CA ALA A 166 9.09 2.91 11.49
C ALA A 166 9.99 3.84 12.33
N ASP A 167 10.13 3.53 13.61
CA ASP A 167 11.07 4.22 14.50
C ASP A 167 12.52 4.06 14.04
N GLY A 168 13.24 5.17 13.85
CA GLY A 168 14.59 5.15 13.28
C GLY A 168 15.63 4.44 14.16
N ASN A 169 15.47 4.51 15.50
CA ASN A 169 16.36 3.77 16.41
C ASN A 169 16.17 2.27 16.24
N SER A 170 14.93 1.81 16.24
CA SER A 170 14.63 0.38 16.06
C SER A 170 15.13 -0.18 14.73
N VAL A 171 15.08 0.63 13.66
CA VAL A 171 15.64 0.26 12.35
C VAL A 171 17.17 0.13 12.43
N ARG A 172 17.85 1.06 13.08
CA ARG A 172 19.31 1.01 13.26
C ARG A 172 19.76 -0.16 14.13
N ASP A 173 19.02 -0.45 15.20
CA ASP A 173 19.30 -1.59 16.07
C ASP A 173 19.23 -2.91 15.29
N TYR A 174 18.21 -3.04 14.42
CA TYR A 174 18.09 -4.19 13.54
C TYR A 174 19.23 -4.26 12.51
N TRP A 175 19.64 -3.17 11.90
CA TRP A 175 20.78 -3.14 10.98
C TRP A 175 22.10 -3.49 11.68
N ALA A 176 22.31 -2.97 12.89
CA ALA A 176 23.49 -3.31 13.68
C ALA A 176 23.52 -4.79 14.05
N TRP A 177 22.35 -5.40 14.28
CA TRP A 177 22.24 -6.83 14.53
C TRP A 177 22.52 -7.66 13.27
N LEU A 178 22.15 -7.18 12.08
CA LEU A 178 22.42 -7.84 10.79
C LEU A 178 23.90 -7.75 10.39
N ASP A 179 24.59 -6.71 10.82
CA ASP A 179 25.95 -6.43 10.38
C ASP A 179 26.91 -7.59 10.68
N GLY A 180 27.60 -8.05 9.65
CA GLY A 180 28.55 -9.16 9.72
C GLY A 180 27.95 -10.58 9.84
N LYS A 181 26.61 -10.74 9.84
CA LYS A 181 25.96 -12.05 9.87
C LYS A 181 25.80 -12.66 8.49
N THR A 182 25.98 -13.97 8.40
CA THR A 182 25.66 -14.75 7.20
C THR A 182 24.16 -15.07 7.13
N PRO A 183 23.61 -15.40 5.94
CA PRO A 183 22.23 -15.86 5.79
C PRO A 183 21.88 -17.01 6.73
N GLU A 184 22.76 -17.98 6.88
CA GLU A 184 22.56 -19.16 7.72
C GLU A 184 22.48 -18.79 9.22
N GLU A 185 23.30 -17.83 9.67
CA GLU A 185 23.27 -17.34 11.05
C GLU A 185 21.98 -16.60 11.35
N ILE A 186 21.43 -15.87 10.37
CA ILE A 186 20.17 -15.15 10.52
C ILE A 186 18.99 -16.14 10.57
N GLU A 187 18.96 -17.15 9.68
CA GLU A 187 17.91 -18.18 9.66
C GLU A 187 17.88 -19.04 10.92
N GLN A 188 19.02 -19.23 11.57
CA GLN A 188 19.15 -20.04 12.79
C GLN A 188 19.05 -19.20 14.07
N ALA A 189 18.94 -17.89 13.97
CA ALA A 189 18.85 -17.01 15.13
C ALA A 189 17.57 -17.29 15.94
N ASP A 190 17.68 -17.21 17.25
CA ASP A 190 16.50 -17.21 18.10
C ASP A 190 15.69 -15.95 17.82
N PRO A 191 14.39 -16.04 17.48
CA PRO A 191 13.56 -14.89 17.23
C PRO A 191 13.56 -13.86 18.36
N SER A 192 13.79 -14.28 19.60
CA SER A 192 13.86 -13.38 20.77
C SER A 192 15.14 -12.52 20.81
N GLU A 193 16.18 -12.90 20.05
CA GLU A 193 17.45 -12.17 19.95
C GLU A 193 17.44 -11.14 18.81
N ILE A 194 16.44 -11.20 17.93
CA ILE A 194 16.32 -10.30 16.79
C ILE A 194 15.66 -9.00 17.24
N PRO A 195 16.32 -7.83 17.15
CA PRO A 195 15.70 -6.56 17.50
C PRO A 195 14.47 -6.30 16.63
N PRO A 196 13.30 -6.01 17.21
CA PRO A 196 12.11 -5.71 16.42
C PRO A 196 12.18 -4.31 15.83
N VAL A 197 11.66 -4.16 14.61
CA VAL A 197 11.36 -2.85 14.05
C VAL A 197 10.02 -2.39 14.61
N ILE A 198 9.99 -1.18 15.17
CA ILE A 198 8.83 -0.64 15.85
C ILE A 198 8.10 0.30 14.90
N ILE A 199 6.86 -0.04 14.55
CA ILE A 199 5.98 0.82 13.75
C ILE A 199 5.23 1.77 14.67
N ARG A 200 5.30 3.06 14.38
CA ARG A 200 4.66 4.13 15.17
C ARG A 200 3.38 4.65 14.54
N TRP A 201 3.25 4.52 13.22
CA TRP A 201 2.06 4.94 12.50
C TRP A 201 1.88 4.08 11.24
N ILE A 202 0.62 3.84 10.88
CA ILE A 202 0.23 3.10 9.68
C ILE A 202 -0.93 3.83 9.03
N ALA A 203 -0.88 3.95 7.71
CA ALA A 203 -2.06 4.21 6.88
C ALA A 203 -2.33 3.01 5.96
N ALA A 204 -3.57 2.65 5.81
CA ALA A 204 -4.04 1.65 4.89
C ALA A 204 -5.12 2.24 3.98
N ILE A 205 -4.93 2.14 2.68
CA ILE A 205 -5.83 2.66 1.64
C ILE A 205 -6.26 1.46 0.80
N ASN A 206 -7.53 1.11 0.86
CA ASN A 206 -8.11 -0.02 0.15
C ASN A 206 -8.90 0.43 -1.08
N GLY A 207 -9.08 -0.47 -2.05
CA GLY A 207 -9.93 -0.23 -3.22
C GLY A 207 -9.26 0.61 -4.33
N VAL A 208 -7.92 0.67 -4.35
CA VAL A 208 -7.18 1.51 -5.31
C VAL A 208 -7.10 0.88 -6.70
N ALA A 209 -7.08 -0.45 -6.82
CA ALA A 209 -6.84 -1.10 -8.10
C ALA A 209 -8.13 -1.39 -8.87
N THR A 210 -8.24 -0.76 -10.02
CA THR A 210 -9.20 -1.08 -11.09
C THR A 210 -8.45 -1.31 -12.40
N GLN A 211 -9.17 -1.67 -13.47
CA GLN A 211 -8.58 -1.76 -14.83
C GLN A 211 -8.26 -0.39 -15.44
N ASN A 212 -8.64 0.71 -14.79
CA ASN A 212 -8.40 2.08 -15.24
C ASN A 212 -7.23 2.70 -14.46
N ALA A 213 -6.07 2.80 -15.11
CA ALA A 213 -4.86 3.33 -14.49
C ALA A 213 -4.98 4.81 -14.04
N GLY A 214 -5.76 5.64 -14.77
CA GLY A 214 -6.00 7.05 -14.40
C GLY A 214 -6.82 7.16 -13.12
N TYR A 215 -7.87 6.36 -13.00
CA TYR A 215 -8.68 6.26 -11.79
C TYR A 215 -7.87 5.76 -10.59
N ASN A 216 -7.03 4.75 -10.78
CA ASN A 216 -6.18 4.22 -9.72
C ASN A 216 -5.24 5.27 -9.13
N GLY A 217 -4.67 6.15 -9.98
CA GLY A 217 -3.83 7.26 -9.54
C GLY A 217 -4.59 8.28 -8.69
N GLU A 218 -5.75 8.71 -9.15
CA GLU A 218 -6.60 9.66 -8.43
C GLU A 218 -7.10 9.09 -7.10
N THR A 219 -7.54 7.84 -7.09
CA THR A 219 -8.00 7.17 -5.86
C THR A 219 -6.87 7.01 -4.85
N ALA A 220 -5.65 6.69 -5.31
CA ALA A 220 -4.48 6.62 -4.44
C ALA A 220 -4.13 7.98 -3.83
N GLU A 221 -4.12 9.04 -4.63
CA GLU A 221 -3.83 10.41 -4.16
C GLU A 221 -4.88 10.89 -3.15
N ASN A 222 -6.17 10.65 -3.42
CA ASN A 222 -7.25 10.97 -2.49
C ASN A 222 -7.11 10.19 -1.17
N GLY A 223 -6.79 8.89 -1.24
CA GLY A 223 -6.53 8.07 -0.07
C GLY A 223 -5.30 8.54 0.72
N PHE A 224 -4.24 8.98 0.06
CA PHE A 224 -3.07 9.57 0.71
C PHE A 224 -3.42 10.87 1.44
N GLN A 225 -4.20 11.76 0.79
CA GLN A 225 -4.65 12.99 1.42
C GLN A 225 -5.55 12.72 2.63
N GLU A 226 -6.46 11.77 2.52
CA GLU A 226 -7.32 11.33 3.63
C GLU A 226 -6.50 10.79 4.81
N ALA A 227 -5.46 9.99 4.55
CA ALA A 227 -4.57 9.49 5.59
C ALA A 227 -3.85 10.64 6.34
N ILE A 228 -3.44 11.68 5.61
CA ILE A 228 -2.82 12.89 6.19
C ILE A 228 -3.82 13.67 7.03
N ASP A 229 -5.06 13.79 6.56
CA ASP A 229 -6.11 14.56 7.27
C ASP A 229 -6.59 13.82 8.53
N GLN A 230 -6.58 12.50 8.53
CA GLN A 230 -6.80 11.67 9.73
C GLN A 230 -5.64 11.72 10.73
N SER A 231 -4.49 12.29 10.37
CA SER A 231 -3.26 12.30 11.16
C SER A 231 -2.78 13.71 11.55
N PRO A 232 -3.63 14.57 12.14
CA PRO A 232 -3.25 15.95 12.47
C PRO A 232 -2.09 16.04 13.48
N TYR A 233 -1.87 15.00 14.28
CA TYR A 233 -0.78 14.88 15.25
C TYR A 233 0.60 14.73 14.61
N LEU A 234 0.68 14.46 13.30
CA LEU A 234 1.94 14.46 12.53
C LEU A 234 2.34 15.85 12.03
N LYS A 235 1.48 16.85 12.05
CA LYS A 235 1.75 18.19 11.49
C LYS A 235 2.49 19.06 12.54
N LYS A 236 3.63 19.63 12.15
CA LYS A 236 4.42 20.60 12.93
C LYS A 236 3.92 22.02 12.75
#